data_2f2fb70120a30292b83a53a03185b1eb
#
_entry.id   2f2fb70120a30292b83a53a03185b1eb
#
_cell.length_a   1.000
_cell.length_b   1.000
_cell.length_c   1.000
_cell.angle_alpha   90.00
_cell.angle_beta   90.00
_cell.angle_gamma   90.00
#
_symmetry.space_group_name_H-M   'P 1'
#
loop_
_entity.id
_entity.type
_entity.pdbx_description
1 polymer ?
#
loop_
_entity_poly.entity_id
_entity_poly.type
_entity_poly.pdbx_seq_one_letter_code
_entity_poly.pdbx_strand_id
1 'polypeptide(L)'
;FSRPQGAVSGVLLPTGNPKDSMEIEGTVYEYSFVDAANPVVFVRAEQFGLEGTELPWEFEARPDCAEICRRLEIIRGTCAVKIGLAKDLADAAVNSQTLPKIAICTTPKTYTAGSKKVIEAGSVDFVGRLFSLGMKMIQAYMGTGGICTVVAANTPGTIVNEIVCAGKDTDQVTTVRIGHPFGIMEVDAELEEHPDGGHTVKCGMIGRTARRIMEGYVYVRD
;
A
#
# COMPACT_ATOMS: atom_id res chain seq x y z
N PHE A 1 0.43 -10.39 -12.21
CA PHE A 1 0.13 -11.14 -10.98
C PHE A 1 -1.26 -11.75 -11.10
N SER A 2 -1.33 -13.07 -11.36
CA SER A 2 -2.57 -13.83 -11.45
C SER A 2 -3.05 -14.23 -10.06
N ARG A 3 -4.35 -14.04 -9.78
CA ARG A 3 -4.99 -14.36 -8.50
C ARG A 3 -4.17 -13.92 -7.29
N PRO A 4 -3.94 -12.60 -7.13
CA PRO A 4 -2.97 -12.08 -6.17
C PRO A 4 -3.39 -12.21 -4.70
N GLN A 5 -4.64 -12.58 -4.41
CA GLN A 5 -5.23 -12.62 -3.07
C GLN A 5 -4.61 -13.73 -2.20
N GLY A 6 -4.37 -13.44 -0.93
CA GLY A 6 -3.91 -14.40 0.07
C GLY A 6 -2.49 -14.91 -0.17
N ALA A 7 -1.61 -14.08 -0.71
CA ALA A 7 -0.27 -14.49 -1.13
C ALA A 7 0.63 -14.97 0.04
N VAL A 8 0.41 -14.50 1.25
CA VAL A 8 1.20 -14.82 2.44
C VAL A 8 0.36 -15.52 3.52
N SER A 9 -0.83 -14.99 3.83
CA SER A 9 -1.71 -15.51 4.87
C SER A 9 -2.69 -16.59 4.38
N GLY A 10 -2.84 -16.74 3.06
CA GLY A 10 -3.82 -17.63 2.43
C GLY A 10 -5.21 -17.02 2.27
N VAL A 11 -5.46 -15.83 2.81
CA VAL A 11 -6.76 -15.14 2.73
C VAL A 11 -6.59 -13.67 2.38
N LEU A 12 -7.56 -13.09 1.67
CA LEU A 12 -7.51 -11.70 1.23
C LEU A 12 -7.51 -10.71 2.41
N LEU A 13 -8.38 -10.94 3.38
CA LEU A 13 -8.55 -10.13 4.58
C LEU A 13 -8.14 -10.95 5.80
N PRO A 14 -6.90 -10.84 6.28
CA PRO A 14 -6.39 -11.68 7.38
C PRO A 14 -7.12 -11.47 8.73
N THR A 15 -7.77 -10.33 8.91
CA THR A 15 -8.59 -10.03 10.08
C THR A 15 -10.03 -10.51 9.94
N GLY A 16 -10.47 -10.79 8.71
CA GLY A 16 -11.85 -11.10 8.34
C GLY A 16 -12.68 -9.84 8.04
N ASN A 17 -12.14 -8.65 8.28
CA ASN A 17 -12.83 -7.37 8.10
C ASN A 17 -12.12 -6.53 7.05
N PRO A 18 -12.84 -5.72 6.25
CA PRO A 18 -12.23 -4.77 5.33
C PRO A 18 -11.56 -3.60 6.07
N LYS A 19 -12.02 -3.28 7.28
CA LYS A 19 -11.48 -2.25 8.14
C LYS A 19 -11.59 -2.67 9.60
N ASP A 20 -10.54 -2.42 10.36
CA ASP A 20 -10.43 -2.67 11.79
C ASP A 20 -9.99 -1.41 12.51
N SER A 21 -10.01 -1.45 13.83
CA SER A 21 -9.50 -0.37 14.68
C SER A 21 -8.59 -0.92 15.78
N MET A 22 -7.67 -0.09 16.21
CA MET A 22 -6.74 -0.37 17.31
C MET A 22 -6.57 0.86 18.17
N GLU A 23 -6.65 0.71 19.47
CA GLU A 23 -6.33 1.77 20.42
C GLU A 23 -4.85 1.73 20.79
N ILE A 24 -4.17 2.86 20.62
CA ILE A 24 -2.78 3.08 21.03
C ILE A 24 -2.75 4.35 21.89
N GLU A 25 -2.45 4.19 23.18
CA GLU A 25 -2.33 5.31 24.15
C GLU A 25 -3.57 6.22 24.17
N GLY A 26 -4.76 5.64 24.19
CA GLY A 26 -6.02 6.38 24.25
C GLY A 26 -6.48 6.98 22.91
N THR A 27 -5.74 6.76 21.82
CA THR A 27 -6.13 7.18 20.47
C THR A 27 -6.50 5.96 19.65
N VAL A 28 -7.66 5.99 18.99
CA VAL A 28 -8.13 4.92 18.11
C VAL A 28 -7.65 5.18 16.68
N TYR A 29 -6.98 4.19 16.09
CA TYR A 29 -6.51 4.18 14.71
C TYR A 29 -7.29 3.15 13.90
N GLU A 30 -7.91 3.58 12.82
CA GLU A 30 -8.51 2.67 11.84
C GLU A 30 -7.45 2.22 10.82
N TYR A 31 -7.54 0.97 10.40
CA TYR A 31 -6.67 0.42 9.36
C TYR A 31 -7.40 -0.65 8.53
N SER A 32 -6.95 -0.85 7.30
CA SER A 32 -7.32 -1.99 6.46
C SER A 32 -6.11 -2.88 6.26
N PHE A 33 -6.26 -4.17 6.54
CA PHE A 33 -5.20 -5.14 6.33
C PHE A 33 -5.56 -6.09 5.18
N VAL A 34 -4.86 -5.94 4.06
CA VAL A 34 -5.13 -6.68 2.80
C VAL A 34 -3.89 -7.49 2.43
N ASP A 35 -4.09 -8.77 2.13
CA ASP A 35 -3.03 -9.66 1.63
C ASP A 35 -3.24 -9.97 0.15
N ALA A 36 -2.49 -9.27 -0.71
CA ALA A 36 -2.48 -9.51 -2.15
C ALA A 36 -1.11 -9.20 -2.74
N ALA A 37 -0.49 -10.16 -3.39
CA ALA A 37 0.90 -10.17 -3.87
C ALA A 37 1.94 -9.97 -2.74
N ASN A 38 1.78 -8.92 -1.94
CA ASN A 38 2.41 -8.71 -0.64
C ASN A 38 1.36 -8.09 0.31
N PRO A 39 1.30 -8.51 1.57
CA PRO A 39 0.38 -7.94 2.54
C PRO A 39 0.74 -6.47 2.84
N VAL A 40 -0.28 -5.62 2.82
CA VAL A 40 -0.17 -4.18 3.13
C VAL A 40 -1.24 -3.79 4.14
N VAL A 41 -0.83 -3.01 5.12
CA VAL A 41 -1.70 -2.32 6.06
C VAL A 41 -1.89 -0.89 5.57
N PHE A 42 -3.12 -0.46 5.37
CA PHE A 42 -3.47 0.89 4.91
C PHE A 42 -4.03 1.69 6.07
N VAL A 43 -3.50 2.90 6.29
CA VAL A 43 -3.96 3.84 7.33
C VAL A 43 -4.14 5.23 6.72
N ARG A 44 -5.07 6.03 7.25
CA ARG A 44 -5.30 7.39 6.76
C ARG A 44 -4.27 8.37 7.32
N ALA A 45 -3.79 9.29 6.48
CA ALA A 45 -2.79 10.30 6.83
C ALA A 45 -3.26 11.21 7.98
N GLU A 46 -4.52 11.62 7.95
CA GLU A 46 -5.10 12.52 8.94
C GLU A 46 -5.07 11.97 10.37
N GLN A 47 -5.07 10.66 10.56
CA GLN A 47 -4.97 10.03 11.88
C GLN A 47 -3.60 10.25 12.55
N PHE A 48 -2.60 10.62 11.76
CA PHE A 48 -1.23 10.87 12.19
C PHE A 48 -0.84 12.36 12.11
N GLY A 49 -1.81 13.25 11.82
CA GLY A 49 -1.52 14.68 11.63
C GLY A 49 -0.69 14.95 10.37
N LEU A 50 -0.82 14.10 9.35
CA LEU A 50 -0.10 14.22 8.09
C LEU A 50 -1.04 14.64 6.96
N GLU A 51 -0.47 15.34 5.97
CA GLU A 51 -1.17 15.61 4.70
C GLU A 51 -1.24 14.38 3.79
N GLY A 52 -0.29 13.45 3.94
CA GLY A 52 -0.13 12.28 3.09
C GLY A 52 0.63 12.57 1.78
N THR A 53 1.10 13.82 1.62
CA THR A 53 1.87 14.26 0.45
C THR A 53 3.35 14.46 0.76
N GLU A 54 3.76 14.33 2.02
CA GLU A 54 5.12 14.52 2.49
C GLU A 54 6.12 13.69 1.66
N LEU A 55 7.27 14.27 1.36
CA LEU A 55 8.41 13.57 0.79
C LEU A 55 9.22 12.90 1.92
N PRO A 56 10.00 11.84 1.63
CA PRO A 56 10.74 11.11 2.67
C PRO A 56 11.57 12.02 3.58
N TRP A 57 12.29 12.98 3.02
CA TRP A 57 13.12 13.91 3.81
C TRP A 57 12.30 14.96 4.57
N GLU A 58 11.12 15.34 4.08
CA GLU A 58 10.20 16.23 4.80
C GLU A 58 9.59 15.50 5.99
N PHE A 59 9.20 14.23 5.79
CA PHE A 59 8.72 13.38 6.87
C PHE A 59 9.80 13.13 7.94
N GLU A 60 11.03 12.79 7.52
CA GLU A 60 12.16 12.55 8.43
C GLU A 60 12.57 13.80 9.22
N ALA A 61 12.38 15.01 8.65
CA ALA A 61 12.68 16.27 9.32
C ALA A 61 11.61 16.71 10.34
N ARG A 62 10.47 16.02 10.42
CA ARG A 62 9.42 16.35 11.38
C ARG A 62 9.84 16.04 12.81
N PRO A 63 9.51 16.90 13.78
CA PRO A 63 9.83 16.66 15.18
C PRO A 63 9.10 15.44 15.77
N ASP A 64 7.94 15.09 15.22
CA ASP A 64 7.09 13.95 15.63
C ASP A 64 7.31 12.68 14.80
N CYS A 65 8.28 12.68 13.89
CA CYS A 65 8.59 11.54 12.99
C CYS A 65 8.77 10.22 13.76
N ALA A 66 9.58 10.25 14.82
CA ALA A 66 9.85 9.03 15.62
C ALA A 66 8.59 8.48 16.29
N GLU A 67 7.71 9.35 16.76
CA GLU A 67 6.45 8.96 17.39
C GLU A 67 5.45 8.40 16.37
N ILE A 68 5.34 9.01 15.20
CA ILE A 68 4.52 8.50 14.11
C ILE A 68 5.04 7.12 13.69
N CYS A 69 6.35 6.96 13.47
CA CYS A 69 6.96 5.67 13.13
C CYS A 69 6.67 4.59 14.19
N ARG A 70 6.72 4.93 15.47
CA ARG A 70 6.41 4.01 16.57
C ARG A 70 4.96 3.53 16.50
N ARG A 71 4.00 4.41 16.28
CA ARG A 71 2.57 4.06 16.15
C ARG A 71 2.31 3.21 14.90
N LEU A 72 2.89 3.58 13.78
CA LEU A 72 2.82 2.79 12.54
C LEU A 72 3.38 1.39 12.73
N GLU A 73 4.53 1.26 13.46
CA GLU A 73 5.14 -0.05 13.73
C GLU A 73 4.28 -0.91 14.65
N ILE A 74 3.59 -0.33 15.64
CA ILE A 74 2.66 -1.08 16.49
C ILE A 74 1.53 -1.66 15.63
N ILE A 75 0.92 -0.88 14.75
CA ILE A 75 -0.15 -1.35 13.87
C ILE A 75 0.37 -2.44 12.93
N ARG A 76 1.49 -2.17 12.23
CA ARG A 76 2.12 -3.11 11.31
C ARG A 76 2.55 -4.42 12.00
N GLY A 77 3.20 -4.28 13.15
CA GLY A 77 3.70 -5.42 13.94
C GLY A 77 2.58 -6.30 14.44
N THR A 78 1.46 -5.71 14.89
CA THR A 78 0.27 -6.48 15.29
C THR A 78 -0.29 -7.28 14.10
N CYS A 79 -0.31 -6.68 12.90
CA CYS A 79 -0.70 -7.39 11.69
C CYS A 79 0.31 -8.49 11.31
N ALA A 80 1.62 -8.29 11.53
CA ALA A 80 2.64 -9.33 11.32
C ALA A 80 2.43 -10.54 12.24
N VAL A 81 2.15 -10.28 13.51
CA VAL A 81 1.82 -11.34 14.50
C VAL A 81 0.54 -12.08 14.09
N LYS A 82 -0.48 -11.34 13.65
CA LYS A 82 -1.77 -11.91 13.22
C LYS A 82 -1.63 -12.96 12.13
N ILE A 83 -0.70 -12.78 11.18
CA ILE A 83 -0.46 -13.71 10.07
C ILE A 83 0.73 -14.66 10.32
N GLY A 84 1.24 -14.71 11.54
CA GLY A 84 2.29 -15.65 11.94
C GLY A 84 3.70 -15.32 11.43
N LEU A 85 3.95 -14.09 10.95
CA LEU A 85 5.28 -13.63 10.54
C LEU A 85 6.16 -13.22 11.72
N ALA A 86 5.58 -13.03 12.89
CA ALA A 86 6.29 -12.71 14.13
C ALA A 86 5.54 -13.30 15.34
N LYS A 87 6.26 -13.49 16.43
CA LYS A 87 5.71 -14.03 17.69
C LYS A 87 5.02 -12.94 18.52
N ASP A 88 5.60 -11.76 18.50
CA ASP A 88 5.15 -10.55 19.22
C ASP A 88 5.67 -9.28 18.52
N LEU A 89 5.36 -8.11 19.07
CA LEU A 89 5.76 -6.83 18.49
C LEU A 89 7.29 -6.62 18.47
N ALA A 90 8.01 -7.11 19.48
CA ALA A 90 9.46 -6.98 19.52
C ALA A 90 10.11 -7.85 18.43
N ASP A 91 9.61 -9.05 18.23
CA ASP A 91 10.03 -9.95 17.15
C ASP A 91 9.67 -9.36 15.76
N ALA A 92 8.49 -8.77 15.63
CA ALA A 92 8.06 -8.12 14.38
C ALA A 92 9.00 -6.97 13.98
N ALA A 93 9.42 -6.15 14.94
CA ALA A 93 10.32 -5.04 14.71
C ALA A 93 11.74 -5.44 14.27
N VAL A 94 12.17 -6.66 14.60
CA VAL A 94 13.52 -7.15 14.28
C VAL A 94 13.49 -8.11 13.09
N ASN A 95 12.60 -9.10 13.11
CA ASN A 95 12.64 -10.24 12.19
C ASN A 95 11.61 -10.15 11.05
N SER A 96 10.63 -9.25 11.13
CA SER A 96 9.60 -9.07 10.09
C SER A 96 9.51 -7.62 9.58
N GLN A 97 10.63 -6.94 9.37
CA GLN A 97 10.67 -5.52 8.99
C GLN A 97 10.17 -5.24 7.57
N THR A 98 10.08 -6.26 6.72
CA THR A 98 9.71 -6.10 5.30
C THR A 98 8.24 -6.40 5.02
N LEU A 99 7.59 -7.22 5.86
CA LEU A 99 6.19 -7.65 5.72
C LEU A 99 5.49 -7.74 7.07
N PRO A 100 4.19 -7.42 7.13
CA PRO A 100 3.49 -6.66 6.10
C PRO A 100 4.10 -5.28 5.92
N LYS A 101 3.85 -4.64 4.78
CA LYS A 101 4.15 -3.21 4.60
C LYS A 101 3.05 -2.39 5.23
N ILE A 102 3.33 -1.11 5.49
CA ILE A 102 2.30 -0.16 5.89
C ILE A 102 2.32 1.04 4.96
N ALA A 103 1.14 1.50 4.55
CA ALA A 103 0.95 2.64 3.66
C ALA A 103 0.08 3.70 4.34
N ILE A 104 0.59 4.91 4.45
CA ILE A 104 -0.20 6.10 4.78
C ILE A 104 -0.90 6.56 3.52
N CYS A 105 -2.21 6.78 3.61
CA CYS A 105 -3.11 7.02 2.50
C CYS A 105 -3.85 8.34 2.65
N THR A 106 -4.05 9.06 1.55
CA THR A 106 -4.94 10.21 1.50
C THR A 106 -5.68 10.29 0.16
N THR A 107 -6.75 11.07 0.12
CA THR A 107 -7.47 11.40 -1.10
C THR A 107 -6.54 12.10 -2.10
N PRO A 108 -6.92 12.18 -3.39
CA PRO A 108 -6.17 12.92 -4.39
C PRO A 108 -5.86 14.35 -3.96
N LYS A 109 -4.58 14.72 -3.97
CA LYS A 109 -4.08 16.07 -3.65
C LYS A 109 -3.01 16.47 -4.65
N THR A 110 -2.92 17.78 -4.94
CA THR A 110 -1.81 18.35 -5.71
C THR A 110 -0.57 18.46 -4.81
N TYR A 111 0.57 17.99 -5.27
CA TYR A 111 1.86 18.10 -4.58
C TYR A 111 3.04 18.14 -5.54
N THR A 112 4.19 18.62 -5.08
CA THR A 112 5.43 18.57 -5.85
C THR A 112 6.21 17.30 -5.50
N ALA A 113 6.42 16.44 -6.47
CA ALA A 113 7.19 15.21 -6.30
C ALA A 113 8.69 15.50 -6.13
N GLY A 114 9.44 14.55 -5.59
CA GLY A 114 10.91 14.63 -5.47
C GLY A 114 11.64 14.76 -6.80
N SER A 115 11.01 14.35 -7.90
CA SER A 115 11.43 14.62 -9.27
C SER A 115 11.23 16.09 -9.71
N LYS A 116 10.74 16.97 -8.84
CA LYS A 116 10.34 18.37 -9.08
C LYS A 116 9.15 18.53 -10.04
N LYS A 117 8.49 17.44 -10.42
CA LYS A 117 7.25 17.46 -11.20
C LYS A 117 6.07 17.73 -10.27
N VAL A 118 5.18 18.64 -10.67
CA VAL A 118 3.89 18.83 -10.00
C VAL A 118 2.98 17.67 -10.40
N ILE A 119 2.41 17.01 -9.41
CA ILE A 119 1.40 15.98 -9.55
C ILE A 119 0.08 16.63 -9.20
N GLU A 120 -0.78 16.77 -10.18
CA GLU A 120 -2.09 17.36 -10.00
C GLU A 120 -3.07 16.35 -9.37
N ALA A 121 -3.95 16.80 -8.48
CA ALA A 121 -4.96 15.96 -7.83
C ALA A 121 -5.78 15.15 -8.85
N GLY A 122 -6.19 15.78 -9.96
CA GLY A 122 -6.94 15.11 -11.03
C GLY A 122 -6.18 14.04 -11.83
N SER A 123 -4.86 13.95 -11.65
CA SER A 123 -4.01 12.95 -12.32
C SER A 123 -3.83 11.65 -11.52
N VAL A 124 -4.36 11.59 -10.30
CA VAL A 124 -4.25 10.44 -9.40
C VAL A 124 -5.63 10.08 -8.83
N ASP A 125 -5.82 8.83 -8.46
CA ASP A 125 -7.02 8.33 -7.79
C ASP A 125 -6.79 8.14 -6.29
N PHE A 126 -5.52 8.11 -5.89
CA PHE A 126 -5.07 7.76 -4.56
C PHE A 126 -3.66 8.32 -4.34
N VAL A 127 -3.37 8.85 -3.17
CA VAL A 127 -2.00 9.23 -2.79
C VAL A 127 -1.53 8.33 -1.65
N GLY A 128 -0.39 7.68 -1.85
CA GLY A 128 0.16 6.71 -0.90
C GLY A 128 1.63 6.97 -0.56
N ARG A 129 1.96 6.78 0.71
CA ARG A 129 3.31 6.80 1.27
C ARG A 129 3.59 5.44 1.89
N LEU A 130 4.40 4.63 1.23
CA LEU A 130 4.68 3.27 1.65
C LEU A 130 5.93 3.23 2.54
N PHE A 131 5.86 2.47 3.63
CA PHE A 131 6.96 2.27 4.57
C PHE A 131 7.45 0.83 4.56
N SER A 132 8.75 0.65 4.77
CA SER A 132 9.43 -0.64 4.82
C SER A 132 10.75 -0.52 5.58
N LEU A 133 11.37 -1.65 5.93
CA LEU A 133 12.71 -1.71 6.51
C LEU A 133 12.91 -0.74 7.70
N GLY A 134 12.23 -1.00 8.81
CA GLY A 134 12.34 -0.18 10.03
C GLY A 134 11.66 1.17 9.92
N MET A 135 10.47 1.20 9.31
CA MET A 135 9.64 2.41 9.18
C MET A 135 10.26 3.54 8.37
N LYS A 136 11.05 3.21 7.36
CA LYS A 136 11.51 4.20 6.38
C LYS A 136 10.48 4.39 5.29
N MET A 137 10.10 5.66 5.03
CA MET A 137 9.27 6.01 3.89
C MET A 137 10.09 5.80 2.61
N ILE A 138 9.59 4.98 1.69
CA ILE A 138 10.27 4.69 0.44
C ILE A 138 9.95 5.73 -0.64
N GLN A 139 10.92 6.01 -1.49
CA GLN A 139 10.83 7.06 -2.52
C GLN A 139 9.84 6.72 -3.64
N ALA A 140 9.69 5.43 -3.95
CA ALA A 140 8.77 4.96 -5.00
C ALA A 140 7.72 4.01 -4.40
N TYR A 141 6.58 3.88 -5.07
CA TYR A 141 5.61 2.85 -4.69
C TYR A 141 6.06 1.49 -5.24
N MET A 142 6.10 0.46 -4.39
CA MET A 142 6.54 -0.88 -4.82
C MET A 142 5.48 -1.56 -5.68
N GLY A 143 5.90 -2.26 -6.75
CA GLY A 143 4.99 -2.93 -7.67
C GLY A 143 4.01 -3.88 -6.97
N THR A 144 4.50 -4.75 -6.07
CA THR A 144 3.63 -5.64 -5.28
C THR A 144 2.70 -4.89 -4.33
N GLY A 145 3.13 -3.75 -3.78
CA GLY A 145 2.27 -2.84 -3.01
C GLY A 145 1.20 -2.21 -3.90
N GLY A 146 1.52 -1.86 -5.15
CA GLY A 146 0.55 -1.38 -6.13
C GLY A 146 -0.51 -2.43 -6.46
N ILE A 147 -0.10 -3.70 -6.66
CA ILE A 147 -1.04 -4.80 -6.86
C ILE A 147 -1.97 -4.95 -5.64
N CYS A 148 -1.42 -4.90 -4.42
CA CYS A 148 -2.25 -4.92 -3.21
C CYS A 148 -3.22 -3.72 -3.16
N THR A 149 -2.77 -2.54 -3.58
CA THR A 149 -3.60 -1.33 -3.62
C THR A 149 -4.78 -1.46 -4.58
N VAL A 150 -4.58 -1.98 -5.82
CA VAL A 150 -5.70 -2.17 -6.75
C VAL A 150 -6.66 -3.26 -6.29
N VAL A 151 -6.17 -4.29 -5.59
CA VAL A 151 -7.03 -5.30 -4.94
C VAL A 151 -7.83 -4.67 -3.79
N ALA A 152 -7.20 -3.88 -2.95
CA ALA A 152 -7.87 -3.16 -1.87
C ALA A 152 -8.92 -2.16 -2.41
N ALA A 153 -8.64 -1.49 -3.54
CA ALA A 153 -9.61 -0.60 -4.20
C ALA A 153 -10.87 -1.34 -4.67
N ASN A 154 -10.74 -2.63 -5.02
CA ASN A 154 -11.82 -3.53 -5.41
C ASN A 154 -12.39 -4.38 -4.25
N THR A 155 -12.01 -4.05 -3.01
CA THR A 155 -12.53 -4.72 -1.81
C THR A 155 -13.38 -3.74 -1.02
N PRO A 156 -14.73 -3.83 -1.12
CA PRO A 156 -15.63 -2.88 -0.49
C PRO A 156 -15.39 -2.70 1.01
N GLY A 157 -15.42 -1.46 1.47
CA GLY A 157 -15.24 -1.08 2.88
C GLY A 157 -13.79 -0.98 3.35
N THR A 158 -12.79 -1.25 2.50
CA THR A 158 -11.39 -0.92 2.81
C THR A 158 -11.14 0.59 2.70
N ILE A 159 -10.14 1.10 3.40
CA ILE A 159 -9.73 2.52 3.32
C ILE A 159 -9.40 2.93 1.87
N VAL A 160 -8.76 2.05 1.10
CA VAL A 160 -8.42 2.32 -0.29
C VAL A 160 -9.67 2.38 -1.17
N ASN A 161 -10.63 1.45 -0.99
CA ASN A 161 -11.91 1.46 -1.70
C ASN A 161 -12.69 2.75 -1.40
N GLU A 162 -12.79 3.13 -0.12
CA GLU A 162 -13.47 4.37 0.29
C GLU A 162 -12.84 5.62 -0.37
N ILE A 163 -11.52 5.66 -0.55
CA ILE A 163 -10.82 6.78 -1.19
C ILE A 163 -11.03 6.76 -2.71
N VAL A 164 -10.79 5.62 -3.35
CA VAL A 164 -10.77 5.51 -4.82
C VAL A 164 -12.17 5.57 -5.42
N CYS A 165 -13.17 5.02 -4.72
CA CYS A 165 -14.56 4.98 -5.17
C CYS A 165 -15.39 6.18 -4.67
N ALA A 166 -14.80 7.11 -3.92
CA ALA A 166 -15.52 8.28 -3.42
C ALA A 166 -16.22 9.05 -4.54
N GLY A 167 -17.54 9.18 -4.45
CA GLY A 167 -18.36 9.89 -5.45
C GLY A 167 -18.54 9.18 -6.79
N LYS A 168 -18.18 7.90 -6.89
CA LYS A 168 -18.41 7.06 -8.07
C LYS A 168 -19.62 6.14 -7.84
N ASP A 169 -20.35 5.87 -8.91
CA ASP A 169 -21.51 4.95 -8.88
C ASP A 169 -21.10 3.46 -9.04
N THR A 170 -19.81 3.18 -9.03
CA THR A 170 -19.28 1.81 -9.18
C THR A 170 -18.13 1.58 -8.22
N ASP A 171 -18.03 0.35 -7.71
CA ASP A 171 -16.94 -0.19 -6.94
C ASP A 171 -15.94 -1.02 -7.77
N GLN A 172 -16.21 -1.15 -9.08
CA GLN A 172 -15.32 -1.82 -10.03
C GLN A 172 -14.23 -0.87 -10.51
N VAL A 173 -12.99 -1.15 -10.11
CA VAL A 173 -11.83 -0.32 -10.41
C VAL A 173 -10.84 -1.10 -11.28
N THR A 174 -10.80 -0.80 -12.57
CA THR A 174 -9.88 -1.44 -13.52
C THR A 174 -8.50 -0.81 -13.55
N THR A 175 -8.35 0.42 -13.08
CA THR A 175 -7.06 1.13 -13.02
C THR A 175 -7.02 2.02 -11.79
N VAL A 176 -5.91 2.01 -11.06
CA VAL A 176 -5.60 2.94 -9.95
C VAL A 176 -4.32 3.68 -10.27
N ARG A 177 -4.41 5.02 -10.32
CA ARG A 177 -3.25 5.91 -10.47
C ARG A 177 -2.80 6.35 -9.08
N ILE A 178 -1.70 5.79 -8.62
CA ILE A 178 -1.15 6.00 -7.28
C ILE A 178 -0.14 7.14 -7.31
N GLY A 179 -0.45 8.27 -6.67
CA GLY A 179 0.51 9.34 -6.43
C GLY A 179 1.50 8.94 -5.32
N HIS A 180 2.81 8.94 -5.63
CA HIS A 180 3.86 8.57 -4.68
C HIS A 180 4.98 9.62 -4.64
N PRO A 181 5.97 9.57 -3.73
CA PRO A 181 6.95 10.65 -3.55
C PRO A 181 7.68 11.10 -4.83
N PHE A 182 7.87 10.23 -5.82
CA PHE A 182 8.63 10.57 -7.04
C PHE A 182 7.80 10.62 -8.32
N GLY A 183 6.48 10.40 -8.26
CA GLY A 183 5.63 10.46 -9.45
C GLY A 183 4.30 9.74 -9.29
N ILE A 184 3.85 9.11 -10.37
CA ILE A 184 2.61 8.35 -10.45
C ILE A 184 2.95 6.92 -10.85
N MET A 185 2.36 5.94 -10.18
CA MET A 185 2.32 4.54 -10.59
C MET A 185 0.90 4.19 -11.02
N GLU A 186 0.76 3.71 -12.24
CA GLU A 186 -0.48 3.16 -12.74
C GLU A 186 -0.49 1.64 -12.54
N VAL A 187 -1.59 1.14 -11.99
CA VAL A 187 -1.80 -0.29 -11.73
C VAL A 187 -3.16 -0.68 -12.27
N ASP A 188 -3.15 -1.66 -13.16
CA ASP A 188 -4.36 -2.18 -13.80
C ASP A 188 -4.85 -3.46 -13.14
N ALA A 189 -6.14 -3.72 -13.23
CA ALA A 189 -6.79 -4.94 -12.78
C ALA A 189 -7.72 -5.51 -13.86
N GLU A 190 -7.61 -6.82 -14.08
CA GLU A 190 -8.65 -7.60 -14.72
C GLU A 190 -9.58 -8.15 -13.64
N LEU A 191 -10.87 -7.85 -13.74
CA LEU A 191 -11.88 -8.27 -12.79
C LEU A 191 -12.57 -9.56 -13.27
N GLU A 192 -12.95 -10.39 -12.32
CA GLU A 192 -13.77 -11.58 -12.51
C GLU A 192 -15.09 -11.36 -11.77
N GLU A 193 -16.19 -11.32 -12.52
CA GLU A 193 -17.53 -11.15 -11.94
C GLU A 193 -18.05 -12.46 -11.34
N HIS A 194 -18.81 -12.36 -10.27
CA HIS A 194 -19.45 -13.47 -9.59
C HIS A 194 -20.96 -13.47 -9.84
N PRO A 195 -21.62 -14.68 -9.79
CA PRO A 195 -23.05 -14.80 -10.01
C PRO A 195 -23.94 -13.99 -9.06
N ASP A 196 -23.41 -13.60 -7.90
CA ASP A 196 -24.10 -12.78 -6.89
C ASP A 196 -23.97 -11.27 -7.15
N GLY A 197 -23.34 -10.88 -8.26
CA GLY A 197 -23.10 -9.49 -8.64
C GLY A 197 -21.84 -8.87 -8.02
N GLY A 198 -21.10 -9.63 -7.20
CA GLY A 198 -19.77 -9.22 -6.71
C GLY A 198 -18.69 -9.44 -7.76
N HIS A 199 -17.48 -8.97 -7.46
CA HIS A 199 -16.30 -9.17 -8.31
C HIS A 199 -15.04 -9.38 -7.48
N THR A 200 -14.03 -10.00 -8.10
CA THR A 200 -12.68 -10.11 -7.54
C THR A 200 -11.63 -9.75 -8.58
N VAL A 201 -10.44 -9.38 -8.13
CA VAL A 201 -9.31 -9.14 -9.03
C VAL A 201 -8.73 -10.47 -9.48
N LYS A 202 -8.95 -10.83 -10.75
CA LYS A 202 -8.39 -12.01 -11.39
C LYS A 202 -6.89 -11.85 -11.67
N CYS A 203 -6.51 -10.66 -12.14
CA CYS A 203 -5.12 -10.36 -12.46
C CYS A 203 -4.81 -8.88 -12.15
N GLY A 204 -3.71 -8.63 -11.43
CA GLY A 204 -3.17 -7.29 -11.25
C GLY A 204 -1.95 -7.09 -12.14
N MET A 205 -1.86 -5.93 -12.81
CA MET A 205 -0.83 -5.62 -13.80
C MET A 205 -0.15 -4.30 -13.51
N ILE A 206 1.16 -4.23 -13.73
CA ILE A 206 1.95 -3.00 -13.68
C ILE A 206 2.77 -2.88 -14.95
N GLY A 207 2.71 -1.72 -15.60
CA GLY A 207 3.57 -1.37 -16.72
C GLY A 207 5.00 -1.09 -16.25
N ARG A 208 5.99 -1.57 -16.99
CA ARG A 208 7.39 -1.21 -16.82
C ARG A 208 8.01 -0.88 -18.16
N THR A 209 8.86 0.14 -18.18
CA THR A 209 9.69 0.45 -19.34
C THR A 209 11.03 -0.26 -19.21
N ALA A 210 11.50 -0.83 -20.32
CA ALA A 210 12.84 -1.40 -20.42
C ALA A 210 13.54 -0.89 -21.68
N ARG A 211 14.83 -0.60 -21.55
CA ARG A 211 15.69 -0.21 -22.67
C ARG A 211 16.87 -1.16 -22.71
N ARG A 212 17.16 -1.74 -23.88
CA ARG A 212 18.39 -2.51 -24.09
C ARG A 212 19.58 -1.55 -23.96
N ILE A 213 20.49 -1.83 -23.04
CA ILE A 213 21.68 -1.03 -22.78
C ILE A 213 22.96 -1.72 -23.24
N MET A 214 22.95 -3.07 -23.37
CA MET A 214 24.06 -3.86 -23.90
C MET A 214 23.59 -5.23 -24.38
N GLU A 215 24.41 -5.86 -25.22
CA GLU A 215 24.28 -7.25 -25.66
C GLU A 215 25.66 -7.90 -25.64
N GLY A 216 25.78 -9.18 -25.26
CA GLY A 216 27.05 -9.89 -25.18
C GLY A 216 26.84 -11.40 -24.97
N TYR A 217 27.95 -12.11 -24.94
CA TYR A 217 27.98 -13.57 -24.73
C TYR A 217 28.54 -13.89 -23.36
N VAL A 218 28.00 -14.94 -22.74
CA VAL A 218 28.50 -15.52 -21.49
C VAL A 218 29.05 -16.91 -21.81
N TYR A 219 30.29 -17.16 -21.41
CA TYR A 219 30.89 -18.49 -21.52
C TYR A 219 30.44 -19.33 -20.33
N VAL A 220 29.77 -20.43 -20.60
CA VAL A 220 29.38 -21.41 -19.60
C VAL A 220 30.38 -22.56 -19.64
N ARG A 221 30.82 -23.04 -18.48
CA ARG A 221 31.65 -24.27 -18.39
C ARG A 221 30.75 -25.47 -18.65
N ASP A 222 31.26 -26.41 -19.43
CA ASP A 222 30.65 -27.72 -19.67
C ASP A 222 30.62 -28.56 -18.39
#